data_cb5887f823c098302e2f76b88d6c44b8
#
_entry.id   cb5887f823c098302e2f76b88d6c44b8
#
_cell.length_a   1.000
_cell.length_b   1.000
_cell.length_c   1.000
_cell.angle_alpha   90.00
_cell.angle_beta   90.00
_cell.angle_gamma   90.00
#
_symmetry.space_group_name_H-M   'P 1'
#
loop_
_entity.id
_entity.type
_entity.pdbx_description
1 polymer ?
#
loop_
_entity_poly.entity_id
_entity_poly.type
_entity_poly.pdbx_seq_one_letter_code
_entity_poly.pdbx_strand_id
1 'polypeptide(L)'
;VVSNTNENASVYKNNSELLNKNSYLRVKLKGDKQNSLGYGAKVILYAKGVKYFQEQIPVRGFQSSVDPVLNFGLGENQVLDSLFIIWPNDKSQKINNVKVNQTLTLDVKNANLDLKFNPIPAGDKYLVNSSSVNFTHSENQFNDFTVQTLLPNYHSRPGPTMAKADINGDEIEDLFIGGAAGQAGALFTQNSSGDFIRKNTGSLEADAQYEDAASEFFDMDGDGDLDLYVGSGGYEFGPDSPMLQDRIYINDGKGNFTKKSTGLPQMLSSTGTVRSSDIDGDGDQDLF
;
A
#
# COMPACT_ATOMS: atom_id res chain seq x y z
N VAL A 1 5.69 -23.18 -25.05
CA VAL A 1 6.92 -22.55 -25.55
C VAL A 1 7.48 -21.70 -24.42
N VAL A 2 8.77 -21.83 -24.18
CA VAL A 2 9.50 -21.04 -23.19
C VAL A 2 10.58 -20.26 -23.93
N SER A 3 10.61 -18.96 -23.76
CA SER A 3 11.68 -18.11 -24.30
C SER A 3 12.83 -18.10 -23.29
N ASN A 4 14.03 -18.43 -23.75
CA ASN A 4 15.23 -18.46 -22.93
C ASN A 4 16.12 -17.28 -23.28
N THR A 5 16.87 -16.77 -22.29
CA THR A 5 17.83 -15.69 -22.51
C THR A 5 19.10 -16.29 -23.12
N ASN A 6 19.52 -15.77 -24.29
CA ASN A 6 20.73 -16.22 -25.02
C ASN A 6 20.74 -17.68 -25.46
N GLU A 7 19.58 -18.36 -25.50
CA GLU A 7 19.41 -19.74 -25.94
C GLU A 7 18.18 -19.87 -26.85
N ASN A 8 18.10 -21.00 -27.57
CA ASN A 8 16.93 -21.29 -28.39
C ASN A 8 15.67 -21.47 -27.54
N ALA A 9 14.54 -21.03 -28.05
CA ALA A 9 13.26 -21.26 -27.41
C ALA A 9 12.96 -22.73 -27.27
N SER A 10 12.50 -23.15 -26.08
CA SER A 10 12.11 -24.52 -25.80
C SER A 10 10.63 -24.74 -26.11
N VAL A 11 10.31 -25.81 -26.79
CA VAL A 11 8.92 -26.21 -27.11
C VAL A 11 8.60 -27.52 -26.39
N TYR A 12 7.64 -27.45 -25.46
CA TYR A 12 7.17 -28.61 -24.72
C TYR A 12 5.77 -29.01 -25.20
N LYS A 13 5.56 -30.31 -25.35
CA LYS A 13 4.25 -30.89 -25.59
C LYS A 13 3.71 -31.47 -24.30
N ASN A 14 2.49 -31.12 -23.93
CA ASN A 14 1.81 -31.75 -22.80
C ASN A 14 1.33 -33.16 -23.20
N ASN A 15 1.82 -34.17 -22.53
CA ASN A 15 1.45 -35.59 -22.75
C ASN A 15 0.62 -36.13 -21.57
N SER A 16 0.07 -35.29 -20.70
CA SER A 16 -0.69 -35.75 -19.52
C SER A 16 -1.90 -36.59 -19.87
N GLU A 17 -2.49 -36.39 -21.02
CA GLU A 17 -3.59 -37.22 -21.55
C GLU A 17 -3.19 -38.68 -21.81
N LEU A 18 -1.90 -38.93 -22.07
CA LEU A 18 -1.35 -40.28 -22.29
C LEU A 18 -1.00 -40.97 -20.95
N LEU A 19 -0.78 -40.20 -19.91
CA LEU A 19 -0.29 -40.68 -18.61
C LEU A 19 -1.43 -40.84 -17.59
N ASN A 20 -2.44 -39.97 -17.64
CA ASN A 20 -3.53 -39.90 -16.68
C ASN A 20 -4.87 -39.66 -17.37
N LYS A 21 -5.97 -40.18 -16.79
CA LYS A 21 -7.34 -39.91 -17.23
C LYS A 21 -7.89 -38.57 -16.72
N ASN A 22 -7.06 -37.56 -16.71
CA ASN A 22 -7.44 -36.25 -16.20
C ASN A 22 -8.32 -35.50 -17.20
N SER A 23 -9.30 -34.79 -16.67
CA SER A 23 -10.23 -33.98 -17.43
C SER A 23 -9.87 -32.50 -17.30
N TYR A 24 -10.34 -31.71 -18.25
CA TYR A 24 -10.18 -30.26 -18.26
C TYR A 24 -11.45 -29.54 -18.74
N LEU A 25 -11.55 -28.27 -18.42
CA LEU A 25 -12.48 -27.36 -19.07
C LEU A 25 -11.74 -26.08 -19.44
N ARG A 26 -11.84 -25.68 -20.70
CA ARG A 26 -11.41 -24.36 -21.14
C ARG A 26 -12.63 -23.45 -21.28
N VAL A 27 -12.55 -22.25 -20.70
CA VAL A 27 -13.64 -21.28 -20.75
C VAL A 27 -13.17 -20.04 -21.50
N LYS A 28 -13.83 -19.79 -22.64
CA LYS A 28 -13.64 -18.59 -23.44
C LYS A 28 -14.78 -17.63 -23.17
N LEU A 29 -14.45 -16.38 -22.85
CA LEU A 29 -15.43 -15.35 -22.56
C LEU A 29 -15.70 -14.49 -23.79
N LYS A 30 -16.95 -14.12 -23.96
CA LYS A 30 -17.41 -13.16 -24.97
C LYS A 30 -18.18 -12.07 -24.24
N GLY A 31 -17.49 -10.99 -23.94
CA GLY A 31 -18.03 -9.83 -23.26
C GLY A 31 -18.79 -8.88 -24.19
N ASP A 32 -19.00 -7.67 -23.75
CA ASP A 32 -19.63 -6.61 -24.54
C ASP A 32 -18.62 -5.87 -25.44
N LYS A 33 -19.10 -4.81 -26.09
CA LYS A 33 -18.29 -4.02 -27.03
C LYS A 33 -17.08 -3.34 -26.33
N GLN A 34 -17.22 -2.96 -25.06
CA GLN A 34 -16.17 -2.24 -24.33
C GLN A 34 -15.18 -3.20 -23.66
N ASN A 35 -15.60 -4.42 -23.37
CA ASN A 35 -14.79 -5.47 -22.75
C ASN A 35 -15.02 -6.83 -23.44
N SER A 36 -14.63 -6.93 -24.70
CA SER A 36 -14.92 -8.08 -25.55
C SER A 36 -14.37 -9.43 -25.06
N LEU A 37 -13.30 -9.40 -24.26
CA LEU A 37 -12.65 -10.59 -23.68
C LEU A 37 -13.12 -10.90 -22.25
N GLY A 38 -14.05 -10.11 -21.70
CA GLY A 38 -14.61 -10.32 -20.37
C GLY A 38 -13.59 -10.20 -19.23
N TYR A 39 -12.62 -9.31 -19.35
CA TYR A 39 -11.66 -9.05 -18.28
C TYR A 39 -12.36 -8.62 -16.99
N GLY A 40 -11.92 -9.16 -15.86
CA GLY A 40 -12.55 -8.99 -14.54
C GLY A 40 -13.72 -9.94 -14.28
N ALA A 41 -14.14 -10.75 -15.26
CA ALA A 41 -15.15 -11.77 -15.01
C ALA A 41 -14.57 -12.91 -14.15
N LYS A 42 -15.39 -13.41 -13.24
CA LYS A 42 -15.04 -14.48 -12.27
C LYS A 42 -15.78 -15.75 -12.66
N VAL A 43 -15.05 -16.85 -12.84
CA VAL A 43 -15.61 -18.15 -13.18
C VAL A 43 -15.39 -19.11 -12.01
N ILE A 44 -16.48 -19.71 -11.57
CA ILE A 44 -16.52 -20.66 -10.46
C ILE A 44 -17.10 -21.98 -10.97
N LEU A 45 -16.37 -23.08 -10.76
CA LEU A 45 -16.84 -24.41 -11.08
C LEU A 45 -17.06 -25.21 -9.80
N TYR A 46 -18.05 -26.04 -9.78
CA TYR A 46 -18.32 -26.98 -8.70
C TYR A 46 -18.32 -28.41 -9.23
N ALA A 47 -17.58 -29.29 -8.58
CA ALA A 47 -17.55 -30.72 -8.88
C ALA A 47 -17.35 -31.51 -7.58
N LYS A 48 -18.27 -32.40 -7.24
CA LYS A 48 -18.20 -33.28 -6.05
C LYS A 48 -17.80 -32.55 -4.77
N GLY A 49 -18.39 -31.37 -4.52
CA GLY A 49 -18.09 -30.55 -3.34
C GLY A 49 -16.82 -29.70 -3.43
N VAL A 50 -16.03 -29.86 -4.47
CA VAL A 50 -14.83 -29.03 -4.70
C VAL A 50 -15.20 -27.80 -5.51
N LYS A 51 -14.64 -26.64 -5.11
CA LYS A 51 -14.79 -25.36 -5.78
C LYS A 51 -13.49 -25.00 -6.49
N TYR A 52 -13.58 -24.71 -7.79
CA TYR A 52 -12.50 -24.17 -8.60
C TYR A 52 -12.82 -22.71 -8.94
N PHE A 53 -11.85 -21.83 -8.86
CA PHE A 53 -12.04 -20.40 -9.10
C PHE A 53 -10.94 -19.86 -10.01
N GLN A 54 -11.32 -19.08 -11.01
CA GLN A 54 -10.39 -18.23 -11.76
C GLN A 54 -11.08 -16.90 -12.11
N GLU A 55 -10.27 -15.86 -12.18
CA GLU A 55 -10.67 -14.55 -12.70
C GLU A 55 -9.96 -14.29 -14.03
N GLN A 56 -10.69 -13.71 -14.98
CA GLN A 56 -10.13 -13.33 -16.27
C GLN A 56 -9.29 -12.07 -16.13
N ILE A 57 -7.98 -12.23 -15.98
CA ILE A 57 -7.01 -11.16 -15.81
C ILE A 57 -6.06 -11.15 -17.01
N PRO A 58 -5.85 -10.00 -17.68
CA PRO A 58 -5.01 -9.93 -18.88
C PRO A 58 -3.52 -10.07 -18.59
N VAL A 59 -3.09 -9.63 -17.42
CA VAL A 59 -1.67 -9.53 -17.06
C VAL A 59 -1.29 -10.64 -16.10
N ARG A 60 -0.24 -11.40 -16.44
CA ARG A 60 0.36 -12.42 -15.58
C ARG A 60 1.86 -12.48 -15.83
N GLY A 61 2.61 -12.32 -14.75
CA GLY A 61 4.06 -12.24 -14.79
C GLY A 61 4.58 -10.84 -15.16
N PHE A 62 5.89 -10.69 -15.15
CA PHE A 62 6.55 -9.42 -15.42
C PHE A 62 6.41 -9.07 -16.90
N GLN A 63 5.82 -7.93 -17.21
CA GLN A 63 5.62 -7.39 -18.58
C GLN A 63 5.02 -8.40 -19.56
N SER A 64 4.12 -9.27 -19.07
CA SER A 64 3.58 -10.39 -19.84
C SER A 64 2.06 -10.48 -19.77
N SER A 65 1.45 -11.07 -20.78
CA SER A 65 0.04 -11.41 -20.81
C SER A 65 -0.15 -12.89 -21.19
N VAL A 66 -1.31 -13.45 -20.89
CA VAL A 66 -1.67 -14.83 -21.19
C VAL A 66 -2.83 -14.89 -22.18
N ASP A 67 -2.99 -16.06 -22.83
CA ASP A 67 -4.17 -16.34 -23.65
C ASP A 67 -5.45 -16.06 -22.85
N PRO A 68 -6.41 -15.27 -23.37
CA PRO A 68 -7.65 -14.94 -22.68
C PRO A 68 -8.65 -16.11 -22.63
N VAL A 69 -8.16 -17.30 -22.37
CA VAL A 69 -8.94 -18.51 -22.15
C VAL A 69 -8.59 -19.10 -20.79
N LEU A 70 -9.56 -19.14 -19.88
CA LEU A 70 -9.39 -19.76 -18.58
C LEU A 70 -9.30 -21.27 -18.72
N ASN A 71 -8.27 -21.89 -18.16
CA ASN A 71 -8.03 -23.31 -18.25
C ASN A 71 -8.11 -23.96 -16.84
N PHE A 72 -9.07 -24.86 -16.67
CA PHE A 72 -9.30 -25.58 -15.42
C PHE A 72 -8.86 -27.03 -15.57
N GLY A 73 -7.92 -27.48 -14.75
CA GLY A 73 -7.62 -28.90 -14.56
C GLY A 73 -8.62 -29.48 -13.55
N LEU A 74 -9.30 -30.55 -13.90
CA LEU A 74 -10.43 -31.09 -13.13
C LEU A 74 -10.17 -32.50 -12.57
N GLY A 75 -8.94 -33.00 -12.71
CA GLY A 75 -8.61 -34.35 -12.31
C GLY A 75 -9.51 -35.38 -13.02
N GLU A 76 -10.03 -36.35 -12.29
CA GLU A 76 -10.87 -37.44 -12.83
C GLU A 76 -12.35 -37.09 -12.98
N ASN A 77 -12.76 -35.84 -12.73
CA ASN A 77 -14.16 -35.44 -12.87
C ASN A 77 -14.59 -35.46 -14.34
N GLN A 78 -15.67 -36.16 -14.65
CA GLN A 78 -16.20 -36.30 -16.01
C GLN A 78 -17.35 -35.31 -16.30
N VAL A 79 -17.97 -34.78 -15.25
CA VAL A 79 -19.06 -33.81 -15.34
C VAL A 79 -18.91 -32.85 -14.17
N LEU A 80 -19.16 -31.57 -14.41
CA LEU A 80 -19.27 -30.56 -13.35
C LEU A 80 -20.72 -30.43 -12.90
N ASP A 81 -20.93 -30.29 -11.61
CA ASP A 81 -22.26 -30.07 -11.03
C ASP A 81 -22.82 -28.73 -11.54
N SER A 82 -22.00 -27.70 -11.49
CA SER A 82 -22.36 -26.40 -12.06
C SER A 82 -21.14 -25.54 -12.39
N LEU A 83 -21.36 -24.61 -13.30
CA LEU A 83 -20.50 -23.47 -13.60
C LEU A 83 -21.26 -22.20 -13.32
N PHE A 84 -20.63 -21.27 -12.60
CA PHE A 84 -21.16 -19.97 -12.33
C PHE A 84 -20.19 -18.91 -12.83
N ILE A 85 -20.68 -17.94 -13.59
CA ILE A 85 -19.89 -16.79 -14.03
C ILE A 85 -20.49 -15.49 -13.50
N ILE A 86 -19.64 -14.62 -12.99
CA ILE A 86 -19.94 -13.26 -12.58
C ILE A 86 -19.22 -12.32 -13.54
N TRP A 87 -19.96 -11.48 -14.20
CA TRP A 87 -19.44 -10.48 -15.12
C TRP A 87 -19.14 -9.16 -14.40
N PRO A 88 -18.26 -8.29 -14.94
CA PRO A 88 -17.92 -7.01 -14.32
C PRO A 88 -19.09 -6.05 -14.13
N ASN A 89 -20.21 -6.27 -14.81
CA ASN A 89 -21.45 -5.48 -14.67
C ASN A 89 -22.42 -6.07 -13.63
N ASP A 90 -21.92 -6.91 -12.72
CA ASP A 90 -22.67 -7.60 -11.66
C ASP A 90 -23.77 -8.55 -12.15
N LYS A 91 -23.85 -8.78 -13.46
CA LYS A 91 -24.69 -9.84 -14.01
C LYS A 91 -24.01 -11.18 -13.91
N SER A 92 -24.80 -12.22 -13.80
CA SER A 92 -24.28 -13.58 -13.66
C SER A 92 -25.10 -14.61 -14.44
N GLN A 93 -24.49 -15.76 -14.64
CA GLN A 93 -25.09 -16.89 -15.29
C GLN A 93 -24.69 -18.17 -14.55
N LYS A 94 -25.62 -19.11 -14.40
CA LYS A 94 -25.36 -20.45 -13.89
C LYS A 94 -25.69 -21.48 -14.97
N ILE A 95 -24.81 -22.46 -15.15
CA ILE A 95 -24.99 -23.59 -16.05
C ILE A 95 -24.78 -24.86 -15.23
N ASN A 96 -25.72 -25.78 -15.27
CA ASN A 96 -25.64 -27.05 -14.55
C ASN A 96 -25.19 -28.18 -15.50
N ASN A 97 -24.62 -29.25 -14.95
CA ASN A 97 -24.25 -30.48 -15.66
C ASN A 97 -23.30 -30.21 -16.86
N VAL A 98 -22.26 -29.41 -16.63
CA VAL A 98 -21.31 -29.05 -17.70
C VAL A 98 -20.39 -30.23 -18.01
N LYS A 99 -20.35 -30.65 -19.26
CA LYS A 99 -19.42 -31.69 -19.74
C LYS A 99 -17.98 -31.16 -19.70
N VAL A 100 -17.04 -32.01 -19.37
CA VAL A 100 -15.60 -31.72 -19.40
C VAL A 100 -14.96 -32.01 -20.75
N ASN A 101 -13.65 -31.81 -20.86
CA ASN A 101 -12.84 -32.07 -22.05
C ASN A 101 -13.29 -31.28 -23.28
N GLN A 102 -13.66 -30.02 -23.08
CA GLN A 102 -14.10 -29.11 -24.15
C GLN A 102 -13.66 -27.66 -23.88
N THR A 103 -13.83 -26.82 -24.89
CA THR A 103 -13.82 -25.37 -24.77
C THR A 103 -15.26 -24.86 -24.78
N LEU A 104 -15.68 -24.27 -23.66
CA LEU A 104 -17.00 -23.67 -23.51
C LEU A 104 -16.91 -22.16 -23.73
N THR A 105 -17.73 -21.62 -24.62
CA THR A 105 -17.84 -20.16 -24.80
C THR A 105 -19.02 -19.62 -24.00
N LEU A 106 -18.76 -18.63 -23.12
CA LEU A 106 -19.78 -17.93 -22.33
C LEU A 106 -19.96 -16.52 -22.90
N ASP A 107 -21.19 -16.16 -23.26
CA ASP A 107 -21.55 -14.85 -23.78
C ASP A 107 -22.26 -14.04 -22.69
N VAL A 108 -21.81 -12.81 -22.44
CA VAL A 108 -22.41 -11.89 -21.46
C VAL A 108 -23.89 -11.63 -21.72
N LYS A 109 -24.33 -11.74 -22.96
CA LYS A 109 -25.75 -11.58 -23.33
C LYS A 109 -26.67 -12.64 -22.69
N ASN A 110 -26.10 -13.76 -22.27
CA ASN A 110 -26.84 -14.84 -21.60
C ASN A 110 -26.83 -14.68 -20.07
N ALA A 111 -26.23 -13.64 -19.54
CA ALA A 111 -26.23 -13.33 -18.12
C ALA A 111 -27.59 -12.74 -17.70
N ASN A 112 -28.40 -13.56 -17.08
CA ASN A 112 -29.80 -13.27 -16.73
C ASN A 112 -30.07 -13.18 -15.23
N LEU A 113 -29.04 -13.37 -14.41
CA LEU A 113 -29.15 -13.28 -12.95
C LEU A 113 -28.45 -12.02 -12.48
N ASP A 114 -29.15 -11.22 -11.70
CA ASP A 114 -28.53 -10.09 -10.99
C ASP A 114 -27.93 -10.60 -9.68
N LEU A 115 -26.67 -10.31 -9.45
CA LEU A 115 -26.05 -10.60 -8.17
C LEU A 115 -26.55 -9.59 -7.14
N LYS A 116 -27.39 -10.06 -6.27
CA LYS A 116 -27.63 -9.37 -5.01
C LYS A 116 -26.50 -9.74 -4.05
N PHE A 117 -25.48 -8.90 -3.97
CA PHE A 117 -24.58 -8.98 -2.82
C PHE A 117 -25.41 -8.66 -1.58
N ASN A 118 -25.73 -9.66 -0.79
CA ASN A 118 -26.13 -9.38 0.58
C ASN A 118 -24.87 -8.79 1.23
N PRO A 119 -24.89 -7.54 1.66
CA PRO A 119 -23.75 -7.01 2.41
C PRO A 119 -23.51 -7.97 3.58
N ILE A 120 -22.24 -8.34 3.79
CA ILE A 120 -21.86 -9.03 5.02
C ILE A 120 -22.42 -8.15 6.14
N PRO A 121 -23.23 -8.71 7.04
CA PRO A 121 -23.72 -7.93 8.17
C PRO A 121 -22.53 -7.21 8.78
N ALA A 122 -22.63 -5.91 8.99
CA ALA A 122 -21.59 -5.17 9.66
C ALA A 122 -21.43 -5.81 11.04
N GLY A 123 -20.39 -6.62 11.19
CA GLY A 123 -19.95 -7.09 12.50
C GLY A 123 -19.48 -5.92 13.34
N ASP A 124 -19.15 -6.17 14.58
CA ASP A 124 -18.54 -5.17 15.44
C ASP A 124 -17.32 -4.57 14.75
N LYS A 125 -17.28 -3.26 14.66
CA LYS A 125 -16.13 -2.56 14.06
C LYS A 125 -14.99 -2.59 15.08
N TYR A 126 -13.92 -3.26 14.73
CA TYR A 126 -12.68 -3.21 15.54
C TYR A 126 -12.01 -1.82 15.47
N LEU A 127 -12.18 -1.10 14.36
CA LEU A 127 -11.68 0.24 14.17
C LEU A 127 -12.86 1.20 13.97
N VAL A 128 -12.84 2.28 14.72
CA VAL A 128 -13.79 3.38 14.61
C VAL A 128 -13.02 4.68 14.39
N ASN A 129 -13.62 5.63 13.67
CA ASN A 129 -13.01 6.94 13.53
C ASN A 129 -12.94 7.62 14.89
N SER A 130 -11.76 8.13 15.24
CA SER A 130 -11.56 9.05 16.35
C SER A 130 -11.38 10.47 15.81
N SER A 131 -12.03 11.43 16.44
CA SER A 131 -11.89 12.85 16.13
C SER A 131 -10.97 13.57 17.12
N SER A 132 -10.23 12.84 17.96
CA SER A 132 -9.42 13.41 19.02
C SER A 132 -8.20 14.19 18.51
N VAL A 133 -7.68 13.87 17.33
CA VAL A 133 -6.55 14.59 16.72
C VAL A 133 -7.07 15.63 15.73
N ASN A 134 -6.99 16.91 16.10
CA ASN A 134 -7.38 18.03 15.25
C ASN A 134 -6.18 18.55 14.45
N PHE A 135 -5.80 17.83 13.42
CA PHE A 135 -4.77 18.23 12.47
C PHE A 135 -5.19 17.82 11.06
N THR A 136 -5.14 18.77 10.12
CA THR A 136 -5.34 18.51 8.70
C THR A 136 -4.05 18.86 7.99
N HIS A 137 -3.37 17.83 7.48
CA HIS A 137 -2.18 18.01 6.66
C HIS A 137 -2.55 18.68 5.33
N SER A 138 -1.74 19.65 4.92
CA SER A 138 -2.00 20.45 3.71
C SER A 138 -0.73 20.56 2.89
N GLU A 139 -0.67 19.85 1.79
CA GLU A 139 0.44 19.87 0.84
C GLU A 139 0.54 21.20 0.09
N ASN A 140 1.79 21.58 -0.25
CA ASN A 140 2.04 22.72 -1.12
C ASN A 140 1.65 22.44 -2.59
N GLN A 141 1.60 23.48 -3.40
CA GLN A 141 1.22 23.39 -4.83
C GLN A 141 2.47 23.31 -5.72
N PHE A 142 3.27 22.26 -5.56
CA PHE A 142 4.43 22.01 -6.43
C PHE A 142 4.14 20.91 -7.45
N ASN A 143 4.70 21.03 -8.66
CA ASN A 143 4.55 20.04 -9.72
C ASN A 143 5.91 19.46 -10.12
N ASP A 144 6.25 18.31 -9.57
CA ASP A 144 7.50 17.58 -9.78
C ASP A 144 7.80 17.34 -11.27
N PHE A 145 6.76 17.10 -12.07
CA PHE A 145 6.90 16.81 -13.50
C PHE A 145 7.40 18.01 -14.32
N THR A 146 7.42 19.22 -13.76
CA THR A 146 8.07 20.38 -14.39
C THR A 146 9.59 20.33 -14.26
N VAL A 147 10.10 19.62 -13.25
CA VAL A 147 11.52 19.41 -13.01
C VAL A 147 12.00 18.11 -13.64
N GLN A 148 11.24 17.04 -13.44
CA GLN A 148 11.56 15.72 -13.99
C GLN A 148 10.29 15.04 -14.55
N THR A 149 10.13 15.10 -15.86
CA THR A 149 8.91 14.71 -16.57
C THR A 149 8.59 13.22 -16.54
N LEU A 150 9.58 12.35 -16.26
CA LEU A 150 9.43 10.88 -16.28
C LEU A 150 9.26 10.27 -14.89
N LEU A 151 9.00 11.04 -13.86
CA LEU A 151 8.68 10.51 -12.54
C LEU A 151 7.40 9.67 -12.59
N PRO A 152 7.33 8.52 -11.91
CA PRO A 152 6.12 7.70 -11.86
C PRO A 152 5.03 8.31 -10.95
N ASN A 153 5.41 9.12 -9.96
CA ASN A 153 4.55 9.76 -8.97
C ASN A 153 5.23 11.00 -8.38
N TYR A 154 4.47 11.79 -7.62
CA TYR A 154 5.01 12.94 -6.88
C TYR A 154 5.94 12.48 -5.75
N HIS A 155 7.06 13.18 -5.57
CA HIS A 155 7.98 13.08 -4.44
C HIS A 155 7.93 14.31 -3.52
N SER A 156 7.34 15.41 -3.99
CA SER A 156 7.08 16.60 -3.18
C SER A 156 5.84 16.49 -2.28
N ARG A 157 5.12 15.37 -2.36
CA ARG A 157 3.89 15.15 -1.58
C ARG A 157 3.89 13.76 -0.95
N PRO A 158 4.79 13.51 0.00
CA PRO A 158 4.89 12.21 0.65
C PRO A 158 3.74 11.96 1.65
N GLY A 159 3.00 13.02 2.01
CA GLY A 159 2.06 13.01 3.11
C GLY A 159 2.77 13.17 4.48
N PRO A 160 2.02 13.30 5.58
CA PRO A 160 2.61 13.58 6.88
C PRO A 160 3.43 12.39 7.39
N THR A 161 4.66 12.66 7.85
CA THR A 161 5.36 11.73 8.73
C THR A 161 4.71 11.70 10.10
N MET A 162 4.84 10.61 10.83
CA MET A 162 4.33 10.48 12.18
C MET A 162 5.32 9.72 13.06
N ALA A 163 5.52 10.21 14.27
CA ALA A 163 6.26 9.53 15.33
C ALA A 163 5.43 9.51 16.61
N LYS A 164 5.61 8.48 17.44
CA LYS A 164 4.93 8.34 18.72
C LYS A 164 5.92 7.96 19.82
N ALA A 165 5.75 8.53 20.99
CA ALA A 165 6.52 8.21 22.20
C ALA A 165 5.86 8.85 23.42
N ASP A 166 6.19 8.40 24.62
CA ASP A 166 5.93 9.14 25.85
C ASP A 166 6.98 10.25 25.99
N ILE A 167 6.58 11.50 25.71
CA ILE A 167 7.49 12.65 25.72
C ILE A 167 7.43 13.45 27.02
N ASN A 168 6.57 13.08 27.96
CA ASN A 168 6.34 13.83 29.18
C ASN A 168 6.47 12.98 30.46
N GLY A 169 6.76 11.69 30.34
CA GLY A 169 6.99 10.75 31.43
C GLY A 169 5.73 10.26 32.13
N ASP A 170 4.56 10.29 31.45
CA ASP A 170 3.29 9.88 32.03
C ASP A 170 2.88 8.44 31.67
N GLU A 171 3.76 7.69 30.97
CA GLU A 171 3.57 6.32 30.47
C GLU A 171 2.47 6.19 29.37
N ILE A 172 2.05 7.31 28.78
CA ILE A 172 1.08 7.34 27.66
C ILE A 172 1.79 7.84 26.41
N GLU A 173 1.55 7.16 25.29
CA GLU A 173 2.18 7.54 24.01
C GLU A 173 1.56 8.84 23.47
N ASP A 174 2.40 9.80 23.23
CA ASP A 174 2.12 11.08 22.58
C ASP A 174 2.40 10.98 21.07
N LEU A 175 2.04 12.01 20.29
CA LEU A 175 2.09 11.97 18.84
C LEU A 175 2.70 13.23 18.26
N PHE A 176 3.67 13.06 17.35
CA PHE A 176 4.11 14.09 16.42
C PHE A 176 3.53 13.81 15.04
N ILE A 177 3.06 14.85 14.35
CA ILE A 177 2.62 14.80 12.96
C ILE A 177 3.36 15.90 12.20
N GLY A 178 4.10 15.52 11.17
CA GLY A 178 4.86 16.43 10.33
C GLY A 178 3.98 17.31 9.45
N GLY A 179 4.48 18.49 9.15
CA GLY A 179 3.87 19.43 8.20
C GLY A 179 4.49 19.33 6.81
N ALA A 180 3.81 19.84 5.81
CA ALA A 180 4.37 20.09 4.49
C ALA A 180 5.02 21.47 4.42
N ALA A 181 5.79 21.74 3.38
CA ALA A 181 6.38 23.05 3.15
C ALA A 181 5.31 24.18 3.15
N GLY A 182 5.38 25.03 4.16
CA GLY A 182 4.38 26.07 4.45
C GLY A 182 3.44 25.73 5.61
N GLN A 183 3.53 24.56 6.20
CA GLN A 183 2.74 24.13 7.36
C GLN A 183 3.67 23.57 8.44
N ALA A 184 3.59 24.09 9.65
CA ALA A 184 4.35 23.55 10.78
C ALA A 184 3.85 22.15 11.17
N GLY A 185 4.78 21.28 11.57
CA GLY A 185 4.46 20.05 12.27
C GLY A 185 3.71 20.33 13.60
N ALA A 186 3.00 19.33 14.09
CA ALA A 186 2.19 19.45 15.30
C ALA A 186 2.49 18.35 16.30
N LEU A 187 2.59 18.71 17.56
CA LEU A 187 2.79 17.81 18.68
C LEU A 187 1.50 17.72 19.50
N PHE A 188 1.15 16.52 19.92
CA PHE A 188 -0.03 16.22 20.72
C PHE A 188 0.36 15.36 21.91
N THR A 189 -0.06 15.73 23.10
CA THR A 189 -0.01 14.85 24.26
C THR A 189 -1.32 14.13 24.45
N GLN A 190 -1.27 12.84 24.76
CA GLN A 190 -2.45 12.05 25.04
C GLN A 190 -2.73 12.02 26.53
N ASN A 191 -3.98 12.20 26.92
CA ASN A 191 -4.39 12.06 28.33
C ASN A 191 -4.89 10.64 28.62
N SER A 192 -5.13 10.33 29.90
CA SER A 192 -5.64 9.04 30.37
C SER A 192 -7.03 8.66 29.84
N SER A 193 -7.77 9.61 29.27
CA SER A 193 -9.05 9.35 28.58
C SER A 193 -8.89 8.98 27.12
N GLY A 194 -7.65 9.04 26.58
CA GLY A 194 -7.33 8.77 25.17
C GLY A 194 -7.51 9.98 24.26
N ASP A 195 -7.72 11.18 24.81
CA ASP A 195 -7.84 12.40 24.02
C ASP A 195 -6.48 13.01 23.76
N PHE A 196 -6.25 13.48 22.53
CA PHE A 196 -5.03 14.16 22.13
C PHE A 196 -5.19 15.68 22.25
N ILE A 197 -4.28 16.29 22.99
CA ILE A 197 -4.25 17.74 23.26
C ILE A 197 -3.05 18.33 22.54
N ARG A 198 -3.29 19.25 21.61
CA ARG A 198 -2.22 19.91 20.87
C ARG A 198 -1.35 20.74 21.81
N LYS A 199 -0.06 20.51 21.76
CA LYS A 199 0.96 21.34 22.41
C LYS A 199 1.32 22.52 21.50
N ASN A 200 1.51 23.67 22.09
CA ASN A 200 2.05 24.84 21.38
C ASN A 200 3.57 24.81 21.45
N THR A 201 4.24 24.69 20.33
CA THR A 201 5.70 24.56 20.25
C THR A 201 6.24 25.59 19.27
N GLY A 202 6.58 26.77 19.75
CA GLY A 202 7.11 27.86 18.92
C GLY A 202 8.32 27.47 18.07
N SER A 203 9.10 26.46 18.50
CA SER A 203 10.24 25.94 17.73
C SER A 203 9.79 25.23 16.45
N LEU A 204 8.71 24.43 16.49
CA LEU A 204 8.14 23.78 15.32
C LEU A 204 7.44 24.79 14.39
N GLU A 205 6.76 25.77 14.99
CA GLU A 205 6.07 26.82 14.22
C GLU A 205 7.06 27.70 13.44
N ALA A 206 8.24 27.97 14.00
CA ALA A 206 9.30 28.71 13.32
C ALA A 206 9.85 27.97 12.07
N ASP A 207 9.71 26.67 12.03
CA ASP A 207 10.22 25.80 10.99
C ASP A 207 9.14 25.38 9.97
N ALA A 208 8.01 26.07 9.91
CA ALA A 208 6.91 25.76 9.00
C ALA A 208 7.25 25.77 7.50
N GLN A 209 8.43 26.23 7.08
CA GLN A 209 8.85 26.28 5.68
C GLN A 209 9.50 24.97 5.21
N TYR A 210 9.83 24.08 6.13
CA TYR A 210 10.42 22.78 5.81
C TYR A 210 9.34 21.78 5.39
N GLU A 211 9.75 20.77 4.63
CA GLU A 211 8.96 19.57 4.39
C GLU A 211 9.39 18.48 5.37
N ASP A 212 8.48 18.07 6.25
CA ASP A 212 8.74 17.05 7.27
C ASP A 212 8.50 15.65 6.66
N ALA A 213 9.55 15.03 6.12
CA ALA A 213 9.41 13.75 5.40
C ALA A 213 9.69 12.52 6.26
N ALA A 214 10.45 12.68 7.35
CA ALA A 214 10.74 11.60 8.29
C ALA A 214 10.71 12.14 9.73
N SER A 215 10.39 11.28 10.70
CA SER A 215 10.43 11.66 12.13
C SER A 215 10.71 10.46 13.01
N GLU A 216 11.46 10.68 14.09
CA GLU A 216 11.80 9.67 15.09
C GLU A 216 11.95 10.34 16.45
N PHE A 217 11.48 9.66 17.50
CA PHE A 217 11.78 10.02 18.88
C PHE A 217 12.88 9.12 19.42
N PHE A 218 13.93 9.68 19.98
CA PHE A 218 15.03 8.96 20.63
C PHE A 218 15.74 9.86 21.63
N ASP A 219 16.40 9.28 22.62
CA ASP A 219 17.22 9.98 23.59
C ASP A 219 18.56 10.35 22.92
N MET A 220 18.73 11.63 22.57
CA MET A 220 19.89 12.08 21.80
C MET A 220 21.08 12.46 22.68
N ASP A 221 20.83 12.95 23.89
CA ASP A 221 21.88 13.47 24.78
C ASP A 221 22.12 12.64 26.04
N GLY A 222 21.40 11.51 26.16
CA GLY A 222 21.59 10.52 27.22
C GLY A 222 21.01 10.95 28.56
N ASP A 223 20.05 11.88 28.56
CA ASP A 223 19.43 12.37 29.80
C ASP A 223 18.18 11.57 30.21
N GLY A 224 17.74 10.65 29.36
CA GLY A 224 16.60 9.74 29.55
C GLY A 224 15.28 10.27 29.01
N ASP A 225 15.24 11.47 28.48
CA ASP A 225 14.09 12.08 27.86
C ASP A 225 14.12 11.86 26.34
N LEU A 226 12.98 11.67 25.68
CA LEU A 226 12.96 11.43 24.24
C LEU A 226 12.90 12.74 23.46
N ASP A 227 13.93 12.98 22.67
CA ASP A 227 14.07 14.09 21.75
C ASP A 227 13.40 13.80 20.41
N LEU A 228 13.15 14.83 19.61
CA LEU A 228 12.54 14.70 18.30
C LEU A 228 13.54 15.01 17.17
N TYR A 229 13.77 14.04 16.33
CA TYR A 229 14.43 14.23 15.03
C TYR A 229 13.38 14.39 13.92
N VAL A 230 13.58 15.38 13.05
CA VAL A 230 12.75 15.59 11.87
C VAL A 230 13.63 15.67 10.63
N GLY A 231 13.50 14.66 9.79
CA GLY A 231 14.14 14.60 8.46
C GLY A 231 13.44 15.52 7.49
N SER A 232 14.20 16.40 6.85
CA SER A 232 13.71 17.35 5.86
C SER A 232 13.76 16.73 4.48
N GLY A 233 12.62 16.72 3.79
CA GLY A 233 12.48 16.14 2.45
C GLY A 233 11.99 17.15 1.44
N GLY A 234 11.24 16.61 0.48
CA GLY A 234 10.65 17.39 -0.58
C GLY A 234 11.48 17.39 -1.87
N TYR A 235 10.79 17.57 -2.96
CA TYR A 235 11.38 17.64 -4.31
C TYR A 235 11.35 19.07 -4.88
N GLU A 236 10.64 19.95 -4.21
CA GLU A 236 10.49 21.36 -4.54
C GLU A 236 11.72 22.22 -4.25
N PHE A 237 12.58 21.73 -3.35
CA PHE A 237 13.81 22.41 -2.99
C PHE A 237 14.93 22.02 -3.94
N GLY A 238 15.66 23.01 -4.44
CA GLY A 238 16.83 22.76 -5.30
C GLY A 238 17.97 22.08 -4.54
N PRO A 239 18.97 21.55 -5.26
CA PRO A 239 20.18 21.02 -4.65
C PRO A 239 20.82 22.04 -3.69
N ASP A 240 21.39 21.56 -2.61
CA ASP A 240 22.04 22.37 -1.57
C ASP A 240 21.15 23.41 -0.87
N SER A 241 19.82 23.25 -0.97
CA SER A 241 18.89 24.15 -0.27
C SER A 241 19.00 23.96 1.25
N PRO A 242 19.07 25.05 2.04
CA PRO A 242 19.01 24.95 3.51
C PRO A 242 17.73 24.30 4.03
N MET A 243 16.66 24.27 3.23
CA MET A 243 15.40 23.61 3.59
C MET A 243 15.50 22.07 3.58
N LEU A 244 16.61 21.52 3.07
CA LEU A 244 16.89 20.09 3.14
C LEU A 244 17.70 19.68 4.37
N GLN A 245 18.09 20.64 5.24
CA GLN A 245 18.80 20.34 6.47
C GLN A 245 17.84 19.72 7.49
N ASP A 246 18.18 18.54 7.99
CA ASP A 246 17.45 17.86 9.04
C ASP A 246 17.56 18.63 10.36
N ARG A 247 16.61 18.41 11.25
CA ARG A 247 16.42 19.21 12.47
C ARG A 247 16.26 18.32 13.69
N ILE A 248 16.80 18.79 14.80
CA ILE A 248 16.63 18.16 16.11
C ILE A 248 16.00 19.16 17.07
N TYR A 249 15.10 18.64 17.88
CA TYR A 249 14.44 19.39 18.93
C TYR A 249 14.62 18.63 20.25
N ILE A 250 15.34 19.26 21.19
CA ILE A 250 15.62 18.72 22.51
C ILE A 250 14.39 18.90 23.40
N ASN A 251 14.00 17.86 24.08
CA ASN A 251 12.94 17.82 25.06
C ASN A 251 13.47 18.21 26.44
N ASP A 252 12.63 18.71 27.32
CA ASP A 252 12.93 18.99 28.74
C ASP A 252 12.30 17.96 29.69
N GLY A 253 11.91 16.79 29.18
CA GLY A 253 11.21 15.74 29.91
C GLY A 253 9.75 16.07 30.26
N LYS A 254 9.21 17.17 29.74
CA LYS A 254 7.82 17.61 29.94
C LYS A 254 7.09 17.87 28.64
N GLY A 255 7.68 17.41 27.54
CA GLY A 255 7.18 17.63 26.20
C GLY A 255 7.34 19.07 25.71
N ASN A 256 8.31 19.86 26.23
CA ASN A 256 8.65 21.15 25.67
C ASN A 256 9.93 21.01 24.83
N PHE A 257 9.83 21.31 23.53
CA PHE A 257 10.89 21.09 22.58
C PHE A 257 11.57 22.39 22.17
N THR A 258 12.90 22.38 22.18
CA THR A 258 13.74 23.51 21.77
C THR A 258 14.64 23.06 20.63
N LYS A 259 14.62 23.77 19.49
CA LYS A 259 15.47 23.45 18.36
C LYS A 259 16.93 23.53 18.70
N LYS A 260 17.70 22.47 18.42
CA LYS A 260 19.16 22.44 18.58
C LYS A 260 19.80 22.97 17.30
N SER A 261 20.56 24.03 17.39
CA SER A 261 21.20 24.69 16.25
C SER A 261 22.51 24.04 15.79
N THR A 262 23.06 23.12 16.61
CA THR A 262 24.32 22.41 16.39
C THR A 262 24.15 20.94 16.72
N GLY A 263 24.99 20.06 16.18
CA GLY A 263 24.96 18.62 16.49
C GLY A 263 24.70 17.73 15.29
N LEU A 264 24.10 18.27 14.21
CA LEU A 264 24.03 17.57 12.93
C LEU A 264 25.10 18.11 11.97
N PRO A 265 25.73 17.24 11.17
CA PRO A 265 26.54 17.68 10.04
C PRO A 265 25.64 18.39 9.02
N GLN A 266 26.25 19.20 8.18
CA GLN A 266 25.50 19.76 7.06
C GLN A 266 25.15 18.65 6.05
N MET A 267 23.87 18.35 5.96
CA MET A 267 23.30 17.32 5.07
C MET A 267 22.17 17.96 4.27
N LEU A 268 22.52 18.54 3.11
CA LEU A 268 21.55 19.24 2.24
C LEU A 268 21.03 18.30 1.16
N SER A 269 20.47 17.16 1.61
CA SER A 269 19.83 16.17 0.76
C SER A 269 18.49 15.77 1.36
N SER A 270 17.53 15.43 0.50
CA SER A 270 16.20 14.99 0.95
C SER A 270 16.30 13.70 1.77
N THR A 271 15.83 13.73 3.00
CA THR A 271 15.74 12.57 3.90
C THR A 271 14.37 11.91 3.74
N GLY A 272 14.34 10.64 3.40
CA GLY A 272 13.10 9.90 3.16
C GLY A 272 12.66 9.02 4.33
N THR A 273 13.59 8.65 5.21
CA THR A 273 13.32 7.85 6.41
C THR A 273 14.46 8.00 7.40
N VAL A 274 14.17 7.76 8.66
CA VAL A 274 15.14 7.76 9.75
C VAL A 274 14.77 6.67 10.75
N ARG A 275 15.80 6.05 11.34
CA ARG A 275 15.66 5.13 12.48
C ARG A 275 16.83 5.29 13.42
N SER A 276 16.55 5.12 14.71
CA SER A 276 17.56 5.09 15.75
C SER A 276 17.83 3.66 16.22
N SER A 277 19.07 3.36 16.52
CA SER A 277 19.51 2.09 17.13
C SER A 277 20.95 2.23 17.61
N ASP A 278 21.31 1.57 18.68
CA ASP A 278 22.71 1.35 19.07
C ASP A 278 23.31 0.30 18.10
N ILE A 279 24.01 0.76 17.05
CA ILE A 279 24.51 -0.11 15.97
C ILE A 279 25.85 -0.75 16.36
N ASP A 280 26.70 -0.02 17.09
CA ASP A 280 28.05 -0.49 17.45
C ASP A 280 28.17 -1.05 18.88
N GLY A 281 27.09 -0.96 19.68
CA GLY A 281 26.99 -1.54 21.02
C GLY A 281 27.72 -0.73 22.08
N ASP A 282 27.90 0.57 21.90
CA ASP A 282 28.59 1.44 22.84
C ASP A 282 27.68 2.09 23.87
N GLY A 283 26.36 1.95 23.70
CA GLY A 283 25.32 2.35 24.64
C GLY A 283 24.63 3.66 24.30
N ASP A 284 25.03 4.35 23.24
CA ASP A 284 24.30 5.49 22.73
C ASP A 284 23.53 5.16 21.42
N GLN A 285 22.65 6.07 20.98
CA GLN A 285 21.78 5.81 19.84
C GLN A 285 22.35 6.44 18.58
N ASP A 286 22.59 5.58 17.58
CA ASP A 286 22.96 6.00 16.23
C ASP A 286 21.72 6.30 15.36
N LEU A 287 21.90 7.13 14.33
CA LEU A 287 20.86 7.41 13.31
C LEU A 287 21.30 6.90 11.95
N PHE A 288 20.35 6.27 11.26
CA PHE A 288 20.55 5.83 9.87
C PHE A 288 19.31 6.02 9.00
#